data_afe6a7433504d43731bb7e3c1a0b1e1a
#
_entry.id   afe6a7433504d43731bb7e3c1a0b1e1a
#
_cell.length_a   1.000
_cell.length_b   1.000
_cell.length_c   1.000
_cell.angle_alpha   90.00
_cell.angle_beta   90.00
_cell.angle_gamma   90.00
#
_symmetry.space_group_name_H-M   'P 1'
#
loop_
_entity.id
_entity.type
_entity.pdbx_description
1 polymer ?
#
loop_
_entity_poly.entity_id
_entity_poly.type
_entity_poly.pdbx_seq_one_letter_code
_entity_poly.pdbx_strand_id
1 'polypeptide(L)'
;MKELYNKHKYSILKRTLRTLQSPSFGGMLLVLCVILAMLLANSPYKEYYFNFIEMPITISVGSYVNTHSLLDVVNDGLMVFFFFLVGLEIKRELLVGHLREVRMALFPVVSAMGGVIMPAVLYSVFPHSAATAGGWAIPTATDIAFSLAVLSLISSSVPIGLKVFLTTLAIADDIIGIVIIGVLYTSQLSMVAAFAAIALLVFMYLLNKAGVRSTFVYTVLSVLVWIAVAKSGIHPTIAGVLAAMTIPVKPKVAFEEYLKRSRVHFKKLITHETATVNTLIDDNAKESIFTIGRLSERALTPLTKMETGLHSFVHYLVLPFFAFVNAGIAFSAETEVFSPVSMGVFVGI
;
A
#
# COMPACT_ATOMS: atom_id res chain seq x y z
N MET A 1 35.60 -4.69 29.40
CA MET A 1 35.31 -3.50 28.58
C MET A 1 34.81 -3.82 27.17
N LYS A 2 35.43 -4.74 26.37
CA LYS A 2 34.96 -5.12 25.03
C LYS A 2 33.55 -5.74 25.01
N GLU A 3 33.20 -6.57 25.98
CA GLU A 3 31.86 -7.19 26.05
C GLU A 3 30.75 -6.19 26.39
N LEU A 4 31.00 -5.24 27.28
CA LEU A 4 30.07 -4.16 27.60
C LEU A 4 29.86 -3.21 26.40
N TYR A 5 30.94 -2.92 25.66
CA TYR A 5 30.89 -2.12 24.44
C TYR A 5 30.06 -2.80 23.34
N ASN A 6 30.28 -4.09 23.12
CA ASN A 6 29.51 -4.88 22.15
C ASN A 6 28.01 -4.97 22.56
N LYS A 7 27.73 -5.23 23.84
CA LYS A 7 26.34 -5.28 24.35
C LYS A 7 25.60 -3.95 24.17
N HIS A 8 26.31 -2.83 24.35
CA HIS A 8 25.74 -1.49 24.15
C HIS A 8 25.52 -1.19 22.66
N LYS A 9 26.47 -1.53 21.81
CA LYS A 9 26.36 -1.41 20.34
C LYS A 9 25.22 -2.26 19.77
N TYR A 10 25.08 -3.51 20.23
CA TYR A 10 23.96 -4.38 19.85
C TYR A 10 22.61 -3.84 20.36
N SER A 11 22.58 -3.25 21.54
CA SER A 11 21.36 -2.64 22.09
C SER A 11 20.94 -1.40 21.31
N ILE A 12 21.88 -0.54 20.92
CA ILE A 12 21.62 0.66 20.10
C ILE A 12 21.16 0.21 18.71
N LEU A 13 21.87 -0.71 18.04
CA LEU A 13 21.51 -1.20 16.72
C LEU A 13 20.11 -1.84 16.71
N LYS A 14 19.79 -2.65 17.74
CA LYS A 14 18.49 -3.27 17.90
C LYS A 14 17.37 -2.25 18.17
N ARG A 15 17.68 -1.18 18.90
CA ARG A 15 16.75 -0.08 19.16
C ARG A 15 16.51 0.73 17.89
N THR A 16 17.56 1.06 17.14
CA THR A 16 17.48 1.77 15.86
C THR A 16 16.71 0.94 14.82
N LEU A 17 17.00 -0.37 14.69
CA LEU A 17 16.26 -1.26 13.80
C LEU A 17 14.77 -1.39 14.18
N ARG A 18 14.46 -1.40 15.48
CA ARG A 18 13.07 -1.39 15.96
C ARG A 18 12.35 -0.09 15.63
N THR A 19 13.04 1.04 15.74
CA THR A 19 12.48 2.36 15.38
C THR A 19 12.26 2.46 13.88
N LEU A 20 13.22 1.99 13.08
CA LEU A 20 13.12 1.94 11.61
C LEU A 20 12.00 1.02 11.12
N GLN A 21 11.61 0.02 11.90
CA GLN A 21 10.52 -0.92 11.58
C GLN A 21 9.18 -0.51 12.22
N SER A 22 9.12 0.64 12.89
CA SER A 22 7.86 1.11 13.49
C SER A 22 6.97 1.76 12.42
N PRO A 23 5.65 1.56 12.46
CA PRO A 23 4.71 2.24 11.56
C PRO A 23 4.85 3.76 11.58
N SER A 24 5.20 4.32 12.74
CA SER A 24 5.45 5.76 12.94
C SER A 24 6.63 6.29 12.14
N PHE A 25 7.62 5.45 11.79
CA PHE A 25 8.79 5.87 11.01
C PHE A 25 8.42 6.15 9.54
N GLY A 26 7.55 5.33 8.95
CA GLY A 26 7.05 5.56 7.59
C GLY A 26 6.32 6.89 7.45
N GLY A 27 5.41 7.21 8.40
CA GLY A 27 4.72 8.50 8.44
C GLY A 27 5.67 9.69 8.63
N MET A 28 6.68 9.55 9.49
CA MET A 28 7.70 10.60 9.69
C MET A 28 8.55 10.83 8.41
N LEU A 29 8.91 9.77 7.72
CA LEU A 29 9.63 9.83 6.45
C LEU A 29 8.80 10.52 5.36
N LEU A 30 7.50 10.22 5.29
CA LEU A 30 6.56 10.88 4.38
C LEU A 30 6.52 12.39 4.64
N VAL A 31 6.30 12.81 5.89
CA VAL A 31 6.30 14.25 6.26
C VAL A 31 7.63 14.92 5.91
N LEU A 32 8.76 14.25 6.17
CA LEU A 32 10.08 14.76 5.81
C LEU A 32 10.21 14.98 4.29
N CYS A 33 9.72 14.03 3.47
CA CYS A 33 9.72 14.15 2.02
C CYS A 33 8.84 15.31 1.53
N VAL A 34 7.67 15.53 2.13
CA VAL A 34 6.80 16.67 1.83
C VAL A 34 7.53 17.99 2.15
N ILE A 35 8.11 18.11 3.34
CA ILE A 35 8.85 19.32 3.73
C ILE A 35 10.03 19.56 2.76
N LEU A 36 10.78 18.52 2.42
CA LEU A 36 11.90 18.62 1.49
C LEU A 36 11.45 19.07 0.08
N ALA A 37 10.36 18.50 -0.45
CA ALA A 37 9.77 18.89 -1.73
C ALA A 37 9.35 20.36 -1.72
N MET A 38 8.64 20.81 -0.67
CA MET A 38 8.21 22.21 -0.52
C MET A 38 9.40 23.17 -0.43
N LEU A 39 10.45 22.81 0.32
CA LEU A 39 11.66 23.62 0.44
C LEU A 39 12.39 23.73 -0.91
N LEU A 40 12.54 22.62 -1.63
CA LEU A 40 13.20 22.63 -2.95
C LEU A 40 12.40 23.43 -3.99
N ALA A 41 11.08 23.23 -4.06
CA ALA A 41 10.21 23.95 -4.99
C ALA A 41 10.21 25.46 -4.77
N ASN A 42 10.53 25.94 -3.57
CA ASN A 42 10.55 27.37 -3.20
C ASN A 42 11.96 27.91 -2.90
N SER A 43 13.01 27.18 -3.32
CA SER A 43 14.41 27.56 -3.17
C SER A 43 15.02 28.02 -4.51
N PRO A 44 16.26 28.55 -4.53
CA PRO A 44 17.00 28.78 -5.75
C PRO A 44 17.20 27.53 -6.62
N TYR A 45 16.99 26.32 -6.04
CA TYR A 45 17.12 25.04 -6.72
C TYR A 45 15.81 24.53 -7.35
N LYS A 46 14.76 25.37 -7.43
CA LYS A 46 13.44 24.98 -7.96
C LYS A 46 13.52 24.37 -9.36
N GLU A 47 14.38 24.92 -10.25
CA GLU A 47 14.52 24.39 -11.60
C GLU A 47 15.07 22.96 -11.63
N TYR A 48 16.04 22.64 -10.75
CA TYR A 48 16.56 21.27 -10.62
C TYR A 48 15.49 20.30 -10.12
N TYR A 49 14.65 20.74 -9.16
CA TYR A 49 13.57 19.94 -8.64
C TYR A 49 12.51 19.64 -9.73
N PHE A 50 12.03 20.66 -10.45
CA PHE A 50 11.05 20.47 -11.51
C PHE A 50 11.61 19.68 -12.69
N ASN A 51 12.83 19.93 -13.12
CA ASN A 51 13.51 19.15 -14.16
C ASN A 51 13.69 17.66 -13.73
N PHE A 52 13.89 17.40 -12.46
CA PHE A 52 13.98 16.04 -11.94
C PHE A 52 12.63 15.31 -12.02
N ILE A 53 11.53 15.93 -11.59
CA ILE A 53 10.20 15.29 -11.63
C ILE A 53 9.64 15.18 -13.06
N GLU A 54 10.01 16.08 -13.94
CA GLU A 54 9.63 16.07 -15.36
C GLU A 54 10.60 15.27 -16.24
N MET A 55 11.66 14.69 -15.65
CA MET A 55 12.66 13.93 -16.38
C MET A 55 12.02 12.85 -17.26
N PRO A 56 12.27 12.84 -18.58
CA PRO A 56 11.67 11.86 -19.49
C PRO A 56 12.31 10.49 -19.30
N ILE A 57 11.49 9.50 -18.99
CA ILE A 57 11.86 8.08 -18.92
C ILE A 57 11.32 7.40 -20.17
N THR A 58 12.22 7.01 -21.07
CA THR A 58 11.86 6.39 -22.34
C THR A 58 12.11 4.90 -22.30
N ILE A 59 11.05 4.13 -22.51
CA ILE A 59 11.11 2.68 -22.66
C ILE A 59 10.93 2.36 -24.13
N SER A 60 11.95 1.78 -24.77
CA SER A 60 11.89 1.34 -26.17
C SER A 60 12.03 -0.18 -26.28
N VAL A 61 11.08 -0.82 -26.99
CA VAL A 61 11.10 -2.24 -27.27
C VAL A 61 10.82 -2.43 -28.77
N GLY A 62 11.87 -2.66 -29.54
CA GLY A 62 11.79 -2.68 -31.01
C GLY A 62 11.36 -1.33 -31.57
N SER A 63 10.26 -1.29 -32.32
CA SER A 63 9.67 -0.07 -32.87
C SER A 63 8.72 0.66 -31.90
N TYR A 64 8.42 0.05 -30.77
CA TYR A 64 7.56 0.66 -29.75
C TYR A 64 8.41 1.56 -28.81
N VAL A 65 8.14 2.87 -28.85
CA VAL A 65 8.77 3.86 -27.97
C VAL A 65 7.67 4.51 -27.15
N ASN A 66 7.80 4.45 -25.83
CA ASN A 66 6.91 5.12 -24.90
C ASN A 66 7.73 5.98 -23.94
N THR A 67 7.39 7.27 -23.84
CA THR A 67 8.08 8.24 -22.98
C THR A 67 7.08 8.78 -21.96
N HIS A 68 7.42 8.65 -20.70
CA HIS A 68 6.66 9.17 -19.57
C HIS A 68 7.58 10.07 -18.73
N SER A 69 7.02 11.04 -18.03
CA SER A 69 7.76 11.76 -17.01
C SER A 69 8.01 10.87 -15.78
N LEU A 70 9.01 11.22 -14.97
CA LEU A 70 9.18 10.54 -13.67
C LEU A 70 7.92 10.67 -12.81
N LEU A 71 7.23 11.82 -12.88
CA LEU A 71 5.94 12.05 -12.22
C LEU A 71 4.89 11.02 -12.63
N ASP A 72 4.73 10.75 -13.93
CA ASP A 72 3.78 9.76 -14.44
C ASP A 72 4.16 8.34 -13.98
N VAL A 73 5.46 8.00 -14.04
CA VAL A 73 5.94 6.68 -13.58
C VAL A 73 5.67 6.46 -12.09
N VAL A 74 5.78 7.49 -11.28
CA VAL A 74 5.46 7.41 -9.85
C VAL A 74 3.95 7.28 -9.66
N ASN A 75 3.15 8.12 -10.30
CA ASN A 75 1.70 8.16 -10.10
C ASN A 75 0.99 6.94 -10.69
N ASP A 76 1.39 6.49 -11.89
CA ASP A 76 0.73 5.38 -12.59
C ASP A 76 1.42 4.03 -12.39
N GLY A 77 2.69 4.03 -12.02
CA GLY A 77 3.48 2.83 -11.81
C GLY A 77 3.66 2.48 -10.33
N LEU A 78 4.31 3.34 -9.53
CA LEU A 78 4.59 3.02 -8.13
C LEU A 78 3.33 3.02 -7.27
N MET A 79 2.38 3.91 -7.51
CA MET A 79 1.13 3.95 -6.75
C MET A 79 0.26 2.70 -6.95
N VAL A 80 0.47 1.94 -8.02
CA VAL A 80 -0.21 0.63 -8.18
C VAL A 80 0.14 -0.34 -7.06
N PHE A 81 1.39 -0.32 -6.57
CA PHE A 81 1.80 -1.17 -5.43
C PHE A 81 1.08 -0.78 -4.13
N PHE A 82 0.88 0.54 -3.91
CA PHE A 82 0.08 1.02 -2.79
C PHE A 82 -1.37 0.53 -2.90
N PHE A 83 -2.02 0.77 -4.04
CA PHE A 83 -3.41 0.34 -4.25
C PHE A 83 -3.57 -1.18 -4.28
N PHE A 84 -2.54 -1.93 -4.68
CA PHE A 84 -2.54 -3.37 -4.57
C PHE A 84 -2.47 -3.82 -3.10
N LEU A 85 -1.62 -3.18 -2.29
CA LEU A 85 -1.55 -3.43 -0.84
C LEU A 85 -2.89 -3.12 -0.17
N VAL A 86 -3.46 -1.94 -0.42
CA VAL A 86 -4.79 -1.54 0.09
C VAL A 86 -5.86 -2.54 -0.34
N GLY A 87 -5.83 -3.00 -1.60
CA GLY A 87 -6.75 -4.04 -2.08
C GLY A 87 -6.62 -5.38 -1.34
N LEU A 88 -5.39 -5.78 -0.96
CA LEU A 88 -5.16 -6.97 -0.12
C LEU A 88 -5.71 -6.78 1.29
N GLU A 89 -5.50 -5.60 1.88
CA GLU A 89 -6.03 -5.23 3.20
C GLU A 89 -7.56 -5.20 3.20
N ILE A 90 -8.17 -4.54 2.22
CA ILE A 90 -9.63 -4.53 2.03
C ILE A 90 -10.17 -5.96 1.96
N LYS A 91 -9.56 -6.81 1.14
CA LYS A 91 -9.97 -8.21 1.01
C LYS A 91 -9.85 -8.99 2.32
N ARG A 92 -8.79 -8.78 3.08
CA ARG A 92 -8.61 -9.37 4.40
C ARG A 92 -9.71 -8.92 5.35
N GLU A 93 -9.98 -7.61 5.42
CA GLU A 93 -11.02 -7.04 6.31
C GLU A 93 -12.43 -7.53 5.95
N LEU A 94 -12.75 -7.67 4.67
CA LEU A 94 -14.05 -8.22 4.22
C LEU A 94 -14.23 -9.70 4.57
N LEU A 95 -13.14 -10.49 4.63
CA LEU A 95 -13.24 -11.93 4.84
C LEU A 95 -13.07 -12.35 6.29
N VAL A 96 -12.20 -11.68 7.04
CA VAL A 96 -11.76 -12.10 8.38
C VAL A 96 -11.82 -10.96 9.40
N GLY A 97 -11.84 -9.71 8.92
CA GLY A 97 -11.80 -8.51 9.76
C GLY A 97 -13.18 -7.97 10.16
N HIS A 98 -13.19 -6.72 10.59
CA HIS A 98 -14.37 -6.03 11.14
C HIS A 98 -15.43 -5.68 10.08
N LEU A 99 -15.04 -5.53 8.81
CA LEU A 99 -15.98 -5.31 7.70
C LEU A 99 -16.82 -6.54 7.35
N ARG A 100 -16.49 -7.73 7.88
CA ARG A 100 -17.29 -8.95 7.69
C ARG A 100 -18.67 -8.86 8.33
N GLU A 101 -18.77 -8.21 9.49
CA GLU A 101 -20.03 -8.06 10.21
C GLU A 101 -20.68 -6.71 9.90
N VAL A 102 -21.81 -6.71 9.21
CA VAL A 102 -22.52 -5.49 8.79
C VAL A 102 -22.75 -4.52 9.95
N ARG A 103 -23.05 -5.03 11.15
CA ARG A 103 -23.27 -4.19 12.34
C ARG A 103 -22.02 -3.41 12.75
N MET A 104 -20.82 -4.02 12.65
CA MET A 104 -19.55 -3.38 12.99
C MET A 104 -19.09 -2.45 11.88
N ALA A 105 -19.37 -2.80 10.61
CA ALA A 105 -19.00 -2.02 9.44
C ALA A 105 -19.87 -0.79 9.23
N LEU A 106 -21.15 -0.82 9.64
CA LEU A 106 -22.14 0.20 9.32
C LEU A 106 -21.72 1.61 9.77
N PHE A 107 -21.27 1.74 11.03
CA PHE A 107 -20.92 3.06 11.56
C PHE A 107 -19.65 3.65 10.89
N PRO A 108 -18.53 2.92 10.74
CA PRO A 108 -17.38 3.42 9.98
C PRO A 108 -17.70 3.74 8.51
N VAL A 109 -18.49 2.90 7.83
CA VAL A 109 -18.85 3.13 6.42
C VAL A 109 -19.73 4.36 6.26
N VAL A 110 -20.74 4.55 7.11
CA VAL A 110 -21.59 5.76 7.09
C VAL A 110 -20.76 7.00 7.42
N SER A 111 -19.81 6.90 8.35
CA SER A 111 -18.89 7.99 8.68
C SER A 111 -17.98 8.34 7.49
N ALA A 112 -17.43 7.32 6.79
CA ALA A 112 -16.63 7.52 5.59
C ALA A 112 -17.45 8.20 4.48
N MET A 113 -18.68 7.75 4.25
CA MET A 113 -19.59 8.42 3.30
C MET A 113 -19.82 9.89 3.68
N GLY A 114 -20.01 10.18 4.98
CA GLY A 114 -20.12 11.56 5.48
C GLY A 114 -18.87 12.39 5.21
N GLY A 115 -17.69 11.78 5.44
CA GLY A 115 -16.36 12.36 5.17
C GLY A 115 -16.10 12.66 3.69
N VAL A 116 -16.78 11.99 2.78
CA VAL A 116 -16.71 12.27 1.33
C VAL A 116 -17.79 13.25 0.88
N ILE A 117 -19.03 13.04 1.29
CA ILE A 117 -20.18 13.85 0.83
C ILE A 117 -20.09 15.27 1.36
N MET A 118 -19.76 15.47 2.65
CA MET A 118 -19.74 16.79 3.27
C MET A 118 -18.67 17.70 2.65
N PRO A 119 -17.41 17.30 2.49
CA PRO A 119 -16.40 18.06 1.77
C PRO A 119 -16.80 18.38 0.32
N ALA A 120 -17.37 17.41 -0.39
CA ALA A 120 -17.82 17.61 -1.77
C ALA A 120 -18.93 18.67 -1.87
N VAL A 121 -19.90 18.65 -0.94
CA VAL A 121 -20.97 19.66 -0.86
C VAL A 121 -20.38 21.02 -0.51
N LEU A 122 -19.52 21.12 0.50
CA LEU A 122 -18.89 22.37 0.92
C LEU A 122 -18.06 22.98 -0.21
N TYR A 123 -17.27 22.17 -0.93
CA TYR A 123 -16.55 22.62 -2.10
C TYR A 123 -17.47 23.20 -3.17
N SER A 124 -18.60 22.54 -3.42
CA SER A 124 -19.58 22.94 -4.45
C SER A 124 -20.29 24.26 -4.17
N VAL A 125 -20.29 24.74 -2.91
CA VAL A 125 -20.84 26.06 -2.52
C VAL A 125 -19.96 27.21 -3.03
N PHE A 126 -18.65 26.98 -3.20
CA PHE A 126 -17.75 28.02 -3.70
C PHE A 126 -17.83 28.14 -5.23
N PRO A 127 -17.71 29.35 -5.79
CA PRO A 127 -17.70 29.52 -7.24
C PRO A 127 -16.45 28.83 -7.86
N HIS A 128 -16.68 27.98 -8.85
CA HIS A 128 -15.62 27.27 -9.58
C HIS A 128 -15.90 27.29 -11.09
N SER A 129 -14.84 27.20 -11.88
CA SER A 129 -14.93 27.08 -13.33
C SER A 129 -15.17 25.63 -13.73
N ALA A 130 -15.55 25.38 -14.99
CA ALA A 130 -15.65 24.02 -15.53
C ALA A 130 -14.33 23.22 -15.39
N ALA A 131 -13.18 23.90 -15.48
CA ALA A 131 -11.87 23.28 -15.31
C ALA A 131 -11.57 22.87 -13.85
N THR A 132 -12.14 23.57 -12.86
CA THR A 132 -11.93 23.31 -11.43
C THR A 132 -13.09 22.54 -10.79
N ALA A 133 -14.15 22.27 -11.55
CA ALA A 133 -15.34 21.58 -11.05
C ALA A 133 -15.02 20.18 -10.46
N GLY A 134 -14.01 19.47 -11.01
CA GLY A 134 -13.53 18.19 -10.49
C GLY A 134 -12.76 18.25 -9.15
N GLY A 135 -12.43 19.46 -8.67
CA GLY A 135 -11.64 19.66 -7.46
C GLY A 135 -12.31 19.24 -6.16
N TRP A 136 -13.62 18.94 -6.19
CA TRP A 136 -14.37 18.44 -5.01
C TRP A 136 -13.83 17.12 -4.45
N ALA A 137 -13.12 16.34 -5.26
CA ALA A 137 -12.51 15.09 -4.82
C ALA A 137 -11.22 15.30 -4.00
N ILE A 138 -10.59 16.48 -4.06
CA ILE A 138 -9.33 16.77 -3.34
C ILE A 138 -9.51 16.69 -1.82
N PRO A 139 -10.47 17.39 -1.19
CA PRO A 139 -10.64 17.36 0.27
C PRO A 139 -11.23 16.04 0.77
N THR A 140 -11.63 15.11 -0.11
CA THR A 140 -12.18 13.81 0.29
C THR A 140 -11.11 12.74 0.48
N ALA A 141 -9.87 13.00 0.05
CA ALA A 141 -8.78 12.03 0.18
C ALA A 141 -8.18 12.04 1.59
N THR A 142 -8.10 10.87 2.22
CA THR A 142 -7.48 10.70 3.55
C THR A 142 -6.20 9.88 3.47
N ASP A 143 -5.23 10.17 4.36
CA ASP A 143 -4.01 9.39 4.51
C ASP A 143 -4.10 8.52 5.77
N ILE A 144 -4.36 7.22 5.55
CA ILE A 144 -4.41 6.22 6.62
C ILE A 144 -3.06 6.11 7.34
N ALA A 145 -1.95 6.11 6.60
CA ALA A 145 -0.63 5.89 7.17
C ALA A 145 -0.27 7.02 8.14
N PHE A 146 -0.58 8.26 7.78
CA PHE A 146 -0.39 9.43 8.65
C PHE A 146 -1.30 9.37 9.87
N SER A 147 -2.58 9.10 9.70
CA SER A 147 -3.56 9.02 10.79
C SER A 147 -3.21 7.94 11.80
N LEU A 148 -2.80 6.74 11.34
CA LEU A 148 -2.35 5.65 12.21
C LEU A 148 -1.00 5.95 12.86
N ALA A 149 -0.08 6.65 12.18
CA ALA A 149 1.18 7.08 12.77
C ALA A 149 0.95 8.05 13.93
N VAL A 150 0.11 9.07 13.76
CA VAL A 150 -0.27 10.00 14.84
C VAL A 150 -0.95 9.25 15.98
N LEU A 151 -1.90 8.37 15.67
CA LEU A 151 -2.57 7.53 16.67
C LEU A 151 -1.58 6.65 17.44
N SER A 152 -0.55 6.12 16.79
CA SER A 152 0.45 5.28 17.42
C SER A 152 1.31 6.02 18.45
N LEU A 153 1.55 7.33 18.27
CA LEU A 153 2.30 8.16 19.21
C LEU A 153 1.56 8.33 20.55
N ILE A 154 0.22 8.36 20.52
CA ILE A 154 -0.64 8.50 21.71
C ILE A 154 -1.29 7.17 22.12
N SER A 155 -0.83 6.07 21.56
CA SER A 155 -1.51 4.76 21.62
C SER A 155 -1.71 4.18 22.99
N SER A 156 -0.89 4.56 24.00
CA SER A 156 -1.04 4.09 25.40
C SER A 156 -2.34 4.54 26.06
N SER A 157 -2.90 5.67 25.61
CA SER A 157 -4.11 6.28 26.19
C SER A 157 -5.37 6.06 25.34
N VAL A 158 -5.24 5.42 24.16
CA VAL A 158 -6.34 5.26 23.21
C VAL A 158 -7.02 3.91 23.38
N PRO A 159 -8.36 3.87 23.59
CA PRO A 159 -9.12 2.62 23.64
C PRO A 159 -8.99 1.81 22.34
N ILE A 160 -8.94 0.47 22.47
CA ILE A 160 -8.83 -0.44 21.32
C ILE A 160 -9.98 -0.23 20.32
N GLY A 161 -11.20 0.03 20.82
CA GLY A 161 -12.37 0.28 19.97
C GLY A 161 -12.21 1.49 19.03
N LEU A 162 -11.52 2.56 19.49
CA LEU A 162 -11.25 3.73 18.66
C LEU A 162 -10.22 3.41 17.57
N LYS A 163 -9.20 2.61 17.88
CA LYS A 163 -8.22 2.15 16.88
C LYS A 163 -8.89 1.34 15.78
N VAL A 164 -9.73 0.39 16.18
CA VAL A 164 -10.52 -0.44 15.25
C VAL A 164 -11.43 0.43 14.38
N PHE A 165 -12.14 1.37 14.99
CA PHE A 165 -13.02 2.29 14.27
C PHE A 165 -12.24 3.10 13.22
N LEU A 166 -11.13 3.73 13.61
CA LEU A 166 -10.31 4.54 12.69
C LEU A 166 -9.73 3.71 11.55
N THR A 167 -9.24 2.50 11.84
CA THR A 167 -8.73 1.60 10.79
C THR A 167 -9.84 1.20 9.82
N THR A 168 -11.03 0.87 10.32
CA THR A 168 -12.17 0.46 9.48
C THR A 168 -12.72 1.65 8.68
N LEU A 169 -12.77 2.84 9.29
CA LEU A 169 -13.14 4.09 8.63
C LEU A 169 -12.21 4.39 7.45
N ALA A 170 -10.91 4.34 7.71
CA ALA A 170 -9.89 4.63 6.70
C ALA A 170 -9.95 3.63 5.51
N ILE A 171 -10.16 2.33 5.78
CA ILE A 171 -10.34 1.32 4.73
C ILE A 171 -11.62 1.58 3.92
N ALA A 172 -12.72 1.99 4.58
CA ALA A 172 -13.96 2.32 3.89
C ALA A 172 -13.81 3.57 3.02
N ASP A 173 -13.08 4.55 3.48
CA ASP A 173 -12.75 5.79 2.76
C ASP A 173 -11.89 5.51 1.53
N ASP A 174 -10.87 4.66 1.64
CA ASP A 174 -10.07 4.21 0.50
C ASP A 174 -10.92 3.51 -0.57
N ILE A 175 -11.87 2.67 -0.17
CA ILE A 175 -12.79 2.01 -1.12
C ILE A 175 -13.57 3.08 -1.90
N ILE A 176 -14.11 4.08 -1.21
CA ILE A 176 -14.87 5.16 -1.84
C ILE A 176 -13.95 5.97 -2.76
N GLY A 177 -12.75 6.32 -2.31
CA GLY A 177 -11.74 7.04 -3.09
C GLY A 177 -11.35 6.31 -4.38
N ILE A 178 -11.15 4.99 -4.32
CA ILE A 178 -10.87 4.16 -5.50
C ILE A 178 -12.01 4.19 -6.51
N VAL A 179 -13.28 4.13 -6.04
CA VAL A 179 -14.44 4.23 -6.92
C VAL A 179 -14.52 5.61 -7.57
N ILE A 180 -14.29 6.67 -6.80
CA ILE A 180 -14.27 8.05 -7.30
C ILE A 180 -13.19 8.23 -8.38
N ILE A 181 -11.95 7.78 -8.10
CA ILE A 181 -10.85 7.83 -9.07
C ILE A 181 -11.23 7.07 -10.34
N GLY A 182 -11.81 5.88 -10.21
CA GLY A 182 -12.21 5.04 -11.33
C GLY A 182 -13.24 5.67 -12.24
N VAL A 183 -14.17 6.43 -11.67
CA VAL A 183 -15.26 7.07 -12.44
C VAL A 183 -14.81 8.40 -13.04
N LEU A 184 -14.10 9.24 -12.26
CA LEU A 184 -13.79 10.62 -12.67
C LEU A 184 -12.56 10.74 -13.58
N TYR A 185 -11.56 9.88 -13.38
CA TYR A 185 -10.27 10.00 -14.07
C TYR A 185 -10.11 9.00 -15.23
N THR A 186 -11.21 8.40 -15.68
CA THR A 186 -11.21 7.57 -16.89
C THR A 186 -11.19 8.47 -18.13
N SER A 187 -10.18 8.29 -18.98
CA SER A 187 -10.01 9.00 -20.26
C SER A 187 -10.65 8.23 -21.43
N GLN A 188 -10.14 8.38 -22.63
CA GLN A 188 -10.66 7.65 -23.81
C GLN A 188 -10.53 6.13 -23.65
N LEU A 189 -11.67 5.41 -23.59
CA LEU A 189 -11.73 3.97 -23.37
C LEU A 189 -11.35 3.18 -24.64
N SER A 190 -10.28 2.38 -24.52
CA SER A 190 -9.97 1.32 -25.47
C SER A 190 -10.67 0.02 -25.05
N MET A 191 -11.76 -0.32 -25.75
CA MET A 191 -12.54 -1.55 -25.45
C MET A 191 -11.71 -2.82 -25.53
N VAL A 192 -10.77 -2.91 -26.49
CA VAL A 192 -9.90 -4.09 -26.64
C VAL A 192 -9.03 -4.30 -25.41
N ALA A 193 -8.39 -3.24 -24.92
CA ALA A 193 -7.54 -3.32 -23.73
C ALA A 193 -8.37 -3.58 -22.46
N ALA A 194 -9.56 -2.99 -22.35
CA ALA A 194 -10.49 -3.24 -21.26
C ALA A 194 -10.96 -4.72 -21.22
N PHE A 195 -11.33 -5.29 -22.37
CA PHE A 195 -11.66 -6.71 -22.46
C PHE A 195 -10.48 -7.61 -22.11
N ALA A 196 -9.25 -7.26 -22.52
CA ALA A 196 -8.04 -8.01 -22.14
C ALA A 196 -7.82 -7.98 -20.62
N ALA A 197 -8.01 -6.83 -19.98
CA ALA A 197 -7.90 -6.70 -18.51
C ALA A 197 -8.94 -7.57 -17.79
N ILE A 198 -10.20 -7.53 -18.23
CA ILE A 198 -11.28 -8.36 -17.68
C ILE A 198 -10.97 -9.85 -17.87
N ALA A 199 -10.52 -10.25 -19.06
CA ALA A 199 -10.17 -11.64 -19.34
C ALA A 199 -9.04 -12.15 -18.43
N LEU A 200 -8.01 -11.32 -18.19
CA LEU A 200 -6.93 -11.63 -17.25
C LEU A 200 -7.43 -11.75 -15.80
N LEU A 201 -8.29 -10.85 -15.34
CA LEU A 201 -8.90 -10.91 -14.00
C LEU A 201 -9.76 -12.18 -13.83
N VAL A 202 -10.58 -12.52 -14.83
CA VAL A 202 -11.36 -13.78 -14.85
C VAL A 202 -10.43 -14.99 -14.82
N PHE A 203 -9.34 -14.97 -15.61
CA PHE A 203 -8.35 -16.04 -15.60
C PHE A 203 -7.70 -16.20 -14.22
N MET A 204 -7.28 -15.09 -13.57
CA MET A 204 -6.76 -15.12 -12.20
C MET A 204 -7.77 -15.70 -11.20
N TYR A 205 -9.04 -15.34 -11.33
CA TYR A 205 -10.11 -15.88 -10.50
C TYR A 205 -10.30 -17.39 -10.71
N LEU A 206 -10.26 -17.86 -11.96
CA LEU A 206 -10.33 -19.29 -12.29
C LEU A 206 -9.13 -20.05 -11.74
N LEU A 207 -7.91 -19.51 -11.83
CA LEU A 207 -6.72 -20.09 -11.21
C LEU A 207 -6.88 -20.20 -9.67
N ASN A 208 -7.48 -19.19 -9.04
CA ASN A 208 -7.78 -19.24 -7.62
C ASN A 208 -8.76 -20.39 -7.30
N LYS A 209 -9.83 -20.55 -8.07
CA LYS A 209 -10.77 -21.69 -7.95
C LYS A 209 -10.11 -23.04 -8.22
N ALA A 210 -9.21 -23.11 -9.20
CA ALA A 210 -8.43 -24.31 -9.52
C ALA A 210 -7.39 -24.67 -8.44
N GLY A 211 -7.24 -23.84 -7.39
CA GLY A 211 -6.36 -24.16 -6.28
C GLY A 211 -4.90 -23.74 -6.48
N VAL A 212 -4.57 -22.95 -7.49
CA VAL A 212 -3.23 -22.39 -7.66
C VAL A 212 -2.93 -21.42 -6.51
N ARG A 213 -1.81 -21.64 -5.78
CA ARG A 213 -1.41 -20.88 -4.59
C ARG A 213 -0.01 -20.29 -4.71
N SER A 214 0.46 -20.03 -5.94
CA SER A 214 1.77 -19.46 -6.21
C SER A 214 1.70 -17.93 -6.23
N THR A 215 2.36 -17.25 -5.28
CA THR A 215 2.47 -15.79 -5.27
C THR A 215 3.10 -15.25 -6.54
N PHE A 216 4.13 -15.93 -7.08
CA PHE A 216 4.81 -15.54 -8.31
C PHE A 216 3.86 -15.46 -9.51
N VAL A 217 2.99 -16.46 -9.69
CA VAL A 217 2.01 -16.49 -10.81
C VAL A 217 1.08 -15.27 -10.70
N TYR A 218 0.56 -15.01 -9.51
CA TYR A 218 -0.34 -13.86 -9.30
C TYR A 218 0.38 -12.53 -9.46
N THR A 219 1.65 -12.41 -9.05
CA THR A 219 2.44 -11.18 -9.27
C THR A 219 2.60 -10.91 -10.78
N VAL A 220 3.01 -11.91 -11.56
CA VAL A 220 3.16 -11.75 -13.02
C VAL A 220 1.83 -11.38 -13.68
N LEU A 221 0.74 -12.06 -13.32
CA LEU A 221 -0.58 -11.76 -13.87
C LEU A 221 -1.08 -10.37 -13.45
N SER A 222 -0.80 -9.93 -12.22
CA SER A 222 -1.15 -8.59 -11.76
C SER A 222 -0.44 -7.50 -12.56
N VAL A 223 0.83 -7.71 -12.93
CA VAL A 223 1.56 -6.79 -13.82
C VAL A 223 0.92 -6.76 -15.22
N LEU A 224 0.50 -7.90 -15.76
CA LEU A 224 -0.20 -7.95 -17.06
C LEU A 224 -1.57 -7.26 -17.00
N VAL A 225 -2.31 -7.40 -15.90
CA VAL A 225 -3.56 -6.67 -15.66
C VAL A 225 -3.29 -5.16 -15.63
N TRP A 226 -2.26 -4.73 -14.91
CA TRP A 226 -1.88 -3.32 -14.85
C TRP A 226 -1.56 -2.76 -16.24
N ILE A 227 -0.75 -3.46 -17.06
CA ILE A 227 -0.44 -3.03 -18.44
C ILE A 227 -1.72 -2.93 -19.28
N ALA A 228 -2.63 -3.89 -19.17
CA ALA A 228 -3.89 -3.90 -19.92
C ALA A 228 -4.80 -2.74 -19.49
N VAL A 229 -4.93 -2.47 -18.17
CA VAL A 229 -5.71 -1.36 -17.62
C VAL A 229 -5.09 -0.02 -18.04
N ALA A 230 -3.76 0.15 -17.93
CA ALA A 230 -3.09 1.36 -18.37
C ALA A 230 -3.33 1.69 -19.85
N LYS A 231 -3.42 0.64 -20.71
CA LYS A 231 -3.75 0.81 -22.14
C LYS A 231 -5.24 0.99 -22.41
N SER A 232 -6.10 0.73 -21.44
CA SER A 232 -7.56 0.84 -21.62
C SER A 232 -8.10 2.26 -21.47
N GLY A 233 -7.30 3.20 -20.92
CA GLY A 233 -7.74 4.55 -20.57
C GLY A 233 -8.38 4.66 -19.17
N ILE A 234 -8.52 3.53 -18.48
CA ILE A 234 -8.89 3.51 -17.05
C ILE A 234 -7.64 3.84 -16.23
N HIS A 235 -7.82 4.56 -15.11
CA HIS A 235 -6.70 4.93 -14.24
C HIS A 235 -5.90 3.70 -13.80
N PRO A 236 -4.58 3.63 -14.05
CA PRO A 236 -3.78 2.42 -13.88
C PRO A 236 -3.78 1.85 -12.44
N THR A 237 -3.94 2.70 -11.44
CA THR A 237 -3.94 2.33 -10.01
C THR A 237 -5.07 1.36 -9.63
N ILE A 238 -6.23 1.42 -10.32
CA ILE A 238 -7.37 0.54 -10.09
C ILE A 238 -7.00 -0.93 -10.36
N ALA A 239 -6.08 -1.16 -11.30
CA ALA A 239 -5.58 -2.50 -11.59
C ALA A 239 -5.02 -3.19 -10.35
N GLY A 240 -4.33 -2.44 -9.47
CA GLY A 240 -3.81 -2.96 -8.21
C GLY A 240 -4.90 -3.56 -7.35
N VAL A 241 -5.98 -2.81 -7.11
CA VAL A 241 -7.10 -3.26 -6.27
C VAL A 241 -7.83 -4.45 -6.90
N LEU A 242 -8.16 -4.38 -8.20
CA LEU A 242 -8.85 -5.46 -8.89
C LEU A 242 -8.04 -6.76 -8.89
N ALA A 243 -6.73 -6.67 -9.14
CA ALA A 243 -5.84 -7.82 -9.06
C ALA A 243 -5.79 -8.40 -7.65
N ALA A 244 -5.67 -7.55 -6.60
CA ALA A 244 -5.66 -7.97 -5.20
C ALA A 244 -6.92 -8.77 -4.83
N MET A 245 -8.10 -8.37 -5.35
CA MET A 245 -9.35 -9.08 -5.11
C MET A 245 -9.34 -10.52 -5.66
N THR A 246 -8.46 -10.87 -6.59
CA THR A 246 -8.34 -12.23 -7.12
C THR A 246 -7.39 -13.13 -6.32
N ILE A 247 -6.51 -12.57 -5.48
CA ILE A 247 -5.46 -13.28 -4.74
C ILE A 247 -6.07 -14.34 -3.79
N PRO A 248 -5.52 -15.58 -3.74
CA PRO A 248 -6.05 -16.62 -2.87
C PRO A 248 -5.85 -16.35 -1.38
N VAL A 249 -6.90 -16.62 -0.60
CA VAL A 249 -6.89 -16.52 0.89
C VAL A 249 -6.73 -17.86 1.59
N LYS A 250 -6.73 -18.96 0.83
CA LYS A 250 -6.51 -20.30 1.41
C LYS A 250 -5.03 -20.67 1.35
N PRO A 251 -4.43 -21.15 2.45
CA PRO A 251 -3.05 -21.61 2.44
C PRO A 251 -2.87 -22.91 1.63
N LYS A 252 -1.63 -23.28 1.31
CA LYS A 252 -1.30 -24.57 0.67
C LYS A 252 -1.44 -25.75 1.66
N VAL A 253 -1.18 -25.50 2.93
CA VAL A 253 -1.24 -26.47 4.03
C VAL A 253 -2.16 -25.90 5.09
N ALA A 254 -3.19 -26.63 5.50
CA ALA A 254 -4.08 -26.23 6.56
C ALA A 254 -3.31 -26.04 7.88
N PHE A 255 -3.74 -25.08 8.71
CA PHE A 255 -3.04 -24.75 9.95
C PHE A 255 -2.93 -25.95 10.92
N GLU A 256 -3.97 -26.77 11.00
CA GLU A 256 -3.97 -28.00 11.81
C GLU A 256 -2.91 -29.01 11.32
N GLU A 257 -2.80 -29.18 10.01
CA GLU A 257 -1.80 -30.05 9.41
C GLU A 257 -0.37 -29.50 9.61
N TYR A 258 -0.21 -28.19 9.51
CA TYR A 258 1.04 -27.51 9.85
C TYR A 258 1.44 -27.81 11.29
N LEU A 259 0.54 -27.63 12.26
CA LEU A 259 0.82 -27.92 13.67
C LEU A 259 1.19 -29.39 13.90
N LYS A 260 0.44 -30.32 13.30
CA LYS A 260 0.70 -31.76 13.44
C LYS A 260 2.07 -32.14 12.88
N ARG A 261 2.40 -31.69 11.68
CA ARG A 261 3.70 -31.99 11.02
C ARG A 261 4.85 -31.31 11.73
N SER A 262 4.73 -30.03 12.09
CA SER A 262 5.77 -29.29 12.79
C SER A 262 6.09 -29.90 14.16
N ARG A 263 5.08 -30.39 14.90
CA ARG A 263 5.27 -31.07 16.19
C ARG A 263 6.20 -32.27 16.08
N VAL A 264 6.12 -33.06 15.01
CA VAL A 264 6.99 -34.22 14.77
C VAL A 264 8.44 -33.77 14.61
N HIS A 265 8.67 -32.71 13.81
CA HIS A 265 10.03 -32.20 13.59
C HIS A 265 10.60 -31.50 14.83
N PHE A 266 9.77 -30.76 15.59
CA PHE A 266 10.19 -30.16 16.86
C PHE A 266 10.55 -31.26 17.89
N LYS A 267 9.78 -32.35 17.97
CA LYS A 267 10.12 -33.47 18.84
C LYS A 267 11.46 -34.11 18.48
N LYS A 268 11.75 -34.28 17.18
CA LYS A 268 13.06 -34.75 16.70
C LYS A 268 14.20 -33.81 17.13
N LEU A 269 14.01 -32.48 17.03
CA LEU A 269 15.02 -31.52 17.45
C LEU A 269 15.28 -31.54 18.97
N ILE A 270 14.23 -31.72 19.78
CA ILE A 270 14.34 -31.78 21.25
C ILE A 270 15.01 -33.07 21.70
N THR A 271 14.73 -34.23 21.06
CA THR A 271 15.33 -35.51 21.41
C THR A 271 16.80 -35.62 20.95
N HIS A 272 17.28 -34.81 20.06
CA HIS A 272 18.70 -34.67 19.68
C HIS A 272 19.47 -33.75 20.64
N GLU A 273 19.50 -34.04 21.92
CA GLU A 273 20.00 -33.25 23.05
C GLU A 273 21.54 -33.17 23.16
N THR A 274 22.29 -33.33 22.08
CA THR A 274 23.76 -33.31 22.12
C THR A 274 24.41 -32.31 21.20
N ALA A 275 23.82 -31.11 21.06
CA ALA A 275 24.52 -30.01 20.45
C ALA A 275 25.26 -29.22 21.54
N THR A 276 26.49 -29.59 21.85
CA THR A 276 27.44 -28.69 22.50
C THR A 276 27.54 -27.42 21.69
N VAL A 277 27.57 -26.29 22.38
CA VAL A 277 27.40 -24.91 21.91
C VAL A 277 28.31 -24.47 20.73
N ASN A 278 29.21 -25.33 20.22
CA ASN A 278 30.19 -25.03 19.18
C ASN A 278 30.26 -26.04 18.03
N THR A 279 29.30 -26.93 17.88
CA THR A 279 29.33 -27.91 16.79
C THR A 279 28.34 -27.57 15.68
N LEU A 280 28.70 -27.81 14.44
CA LEU A 280 27.82 -27.74 13.28
C LEU A 280 26.59 -28.59 13.53
N ILE A 281 25.41 -28.01 13.24
CA ILE A 281 24.12 -28.68 13.40
C ILE A 281 24.12 -29.96 12.55
N ASP A 282 23.76 -31.11 13.15
CA ASP A 282 23.64 -32.41 12.48
C ASP A 282 22.65 -32.34 11.29
N ASP A 283 22.90 -33.16 10.27
CA ASP A 283 22.12 -33.14 9.03
C ASP A 283 20.62 -33.45 9.26
N ASN A 284 20.28 -34.31 10.23
CA ASN A 284 18.90 -34.58 10.62
C ASN A 284 18.22 -33.35 11.27
N ALA A 285 18.95 -32.60 12.07
CA ALA A 285 18.47 -31.38 12.68
C ALA A 285 18.31 -30.28 11.61
N LYS A 286 19.25 -30.13 10.66
CA LYS A 286 19.12 -29.25 9.50
C LYS A 286 17.88 -29.56 8.69
N GLU A 287 17.66 -30.83 8.34
CA GLU A 287 16.48 -31.28 7.59
C GLU A 287 15.18 -30.91 8.31
N SER A 288 15.14 -31.13 9.63
CA SER A 288 13.99 -30.76 10.44
C SER A 288 13.74 -29.24 10.45
N ILE A 289 14.78 -28.42 10.61
CA ILE A 289 14.69 -26.95 10.57
C ILE A 289 14.19 -26.48 9.20
N PHE A 290 14.78 -26.96 8.09
CA PHE A 290 14.36 -26.60 6.74
C PHE A 290 12.92 -27.06 6.45
N THR A 291 12.51 -28.21 6.97
CA THR A 291 11.15 -28.72 6.79
C THR A 291 10.14 -27.87 7.54
N ILE A 292 10.42 -27.47 8.79
CA ILE A 292 9.59 -26.53 9.56
C ILE A 292 9.48 -25.20 8.80
N GLY A 293 10.59 -24.66 8.29
CA GLY A 293 10.58 -23.43 7.48
C GLY A 293 9.66 -23.54 6.26
N ARG A 294 9.81 -24.61 5.46
CA ARG A 294 8.95 -24.87 4.29
C ARG A 294 7.47 -25.08 4.65
N LEU A 295 7.19 -25.74 5.77
CA LEU A 295 5.83 -25.90 6.25
C LEU A 295 5.22 -24.57 6.69
N SER A 296 5.99 -23.73 7.40
CA SER A 296 5.58 -22.39 7.82
C SER A 296 5.23 -21.51 6.63
N GLU A 297 6.07 -21.51 5.59
CA GLU A 297 5.77 -20.78 4.35
C GLU A 297 4.51 -21.29 3.66
N ARG A 298 4.25 -22.59 3.66
CA ARG A 298 3.06 -23.20 3.03
C ARG A 298 1.77 -23.00 3.85
N ALA A 299 1.90 -22.77 5.15
CA ALA A 299 0.78 -22.48 6.05
C ALA A 299 0.32 -21.01 5.93
N LEU A 300 1.18 -20.10 5.47
CA LEU A 300 0.78 -18.73 5.17
C LEU A 300 0.01 -18.65 3.86
N THR A 301 -1.08 -17.86 3.85
CA THR A 301 -1.86 -17.63 2.63
C THR A 301 -1.08 -16.79 1.62
N PRO A 302 -1.33 -16.93 0.30
CA PRO A 302 -0.73 -16.04 -0.69
C PRO A 302 -1.03 -14.57 -0.41
N LEU A 303 -2.25 -14.22 0.03
CA LEU A 303 -2.64 -12.89 0.44
C LEU A 303 -1.70 -12.36 1.55
N THR A 304 -1.56 -13.07 2.66
CA THR A 304 -0.72 -12.65 3.79
C THR A 304 0.75 -12.46 3.38
N LYS A 305 1.27 -13.35 2.52
CA LYS A 305 2.66 -13.24 2.03
C LYS A 305 2.88 -11.98 1.21
N MET A 306 1.96 -11.69 0.29
CA MET A 306 2.06 -10.50 -0.57
C MET A 306 1.87 -9.23 0.24
N GLU A 307 0.90 -9.19 1.14
CA GLU A 307 0.65 -8.07 2.05
C GLU A 307 1.89 -7.76 2.91
N THR A 308 2.42 -8.76 3.62
CA THR A 308 3.61 -8.59 4.47
C THR A 308 4.85 -8.20 3.66
N GLY A 309 5.03 -8.80 2.48
CA GLY A 309 6.19 -8.51 1.62
C GLY A 309 6.16 -7.11 1.01
N LEU A 310 4.98 -6.58 0.71
CA LEU A 310 4.82 -5.25 0.13
C LEU A 310 4.78 -4.13 1.17
N HIS A 311 4.35 -4.41 2.39
CA HIS A 311 4.14 -3.40 3.43
C HIS A 311 5.35 -2.47 3.62
N SER A 312 6.55 -3.03 3.82
CA SER A 312 7.76 -2.23 4.00
C SER A 312 8.14 -1.43 2.76
N PHE A 313 8.03 -2.04 1.58
CA PHE A 313 8.32 -1.40 0.30
C PHE A 313 7.39 -0.20 0.06
N VAL A 314 6.11 -0.37 0.30
CA VAL A 314 5.11 0.68 0.11
C VAL A 314 5.33 1.83 1.10
N HIS A 315 5.43 1.54 2.40
CA HIS A 315 5.50 2.57 3.43
C HIS A 315 6.84 3.32 3.49
N TYR A 316 7.96 2.67 3.12
CA TYR A 316 9.28 3.30 3.23
C TYR A 316 9.85 3.80 1.90
N LEU A 317 9.26 3.41 0.77
CA LEU A 317 9.74 3.86 -0.53
C LEU A 317 8.62 4.49 -1.35
N VAL A 318 7.51 3.77 -1.62
CA VAL A 318 6.48 4.24 -2.55
C VAL A 318 5.82 5.52 -2.03
N LEU A 319 5.27 5.51 -0.82
CA LEU A 319 4.56 6.66 -0.26
C LEU A 319 5.46 7.89 -0.04
N PRO A 320 6.68 7.78 0.54
CA PRO A 320 7.56 8.94 0.67
C PRO A 320 8.01 9.49 -0.67
N PHE A 321 8.28 8.64 -1.67
CA PHE A 321 8.68 9.10 -2.99
C PHE A 321 7.51 9.73 -3.75
N PHE A 322 6.31 9.17 -3.66
CA PHE A 322 5.08 9.79 -4.17
C PHE A 322 4.86 11.18 -3.55
N ALA A 323 4.98 11.29 -2.22
CA ALA A 323 4.85 12.56 -1.52
C ALA A 323 5.91 13.58 -1.97
N PHE A 324 7.17 13.15 -2.14
CA PHE A 324 8.24 14.01 -2.62
C PHE A 324 7.97 14.57 -4.02
N VAL A 325 7.49 13.74 -4.94
CA VAL A 325 7.25 14.11 -6.34
C VAL A 325 6.02 15.01 -6.50
N ASN A 326 4.98 14.81 -5.63
CA ASN A 326 3.69 15.49 -5.79
C ASN A 326 3.51 16.72 -4.87
N ALA A 327 4.27 16.85 -3.77
CA ALA A 327 4.06 17.92 -2.79
C ALA A 327 4.79 19.23 -3.11
N GLY A 328 5.65 19.26 -4.12
CA GLY A 328 6.45 20.44 -4.45
C GLY A 328 5.65 21.52 -5.18
N ILE A 329 4.96 22.37 -4.42
CA ILE A 329 4.19 23.49 -4.94
C ILE A 329 5.05 24.76 -4.89
N ALA A 330 5.27 25.41 -6.03
CA ALA A 330 5.96 26.70 -6.08
C ALA A 330 4.99 27.82 -5.71
N PHE A 331 5.32 28.59 -4.68
CA PHE A 331 4.61 29.82 -4.34
C PHE A 331 5.12 30.96 -5.23
N SER A 332 4.25 31.53 -6.05
CA SER A 332 4.51 32.75 -6.82
C SER A 332 3.72 33.91 -6.25
N ALA A 333 4.13 35.14 -6.56
CA ALA A 333 3.38 36.34 -6.18
C ALA A 333 1.95 36.36 -6.78
N GLU A 334 1.74 35.60 -7.87
CA GLU A 334 0.47 35.46 -8.56
C GLU A 334 -0.39 34.29 -8.00
N THR A 335 0.15 33.51 -7.05
CA THR A 335 -0.57 32.40 -6.44
C THR A 335 -1.65 32.96 -5.50
N GLU A 336 -2.90 32.96 -5.96
CA GLU A 336 -4.05 33.33 -5.12
C GLU A 336 -4.29 32.25 -4.06
N VAL A 337 -3.63 32.39 -2.89
CA VAL A 337 -3.81 31.49 -1.73
C VAL A 337 -5.27 31.41 -1.28
N PHE A 338 -6.02 32.50 -1.47
CA PHE A 338 -7.44 32.62 -1.16
C PHE A 338 -8.34 32.55 -2.41
N SER A 339 -7.96 31.77 -3.42
CA SER A 339 -8.86 31.51 -4.54
C SER A 339 -10.14 30.75 -4.08
N PRO A 340 -11.27 30.88 -4.80
CA PRO A 340 -12.47 30.12 -4.47
C PRO A 340 -12.23 28.61 -4.38
N VAL A 341 -11.32 28.08 -5.20
CA VAL A 341 -10.93 26.66 -5.17
C VAL A 341 -10.19 26.31 -3.89
N SER A 342 -9.16 27.08 -3.52
CA SER A 342 -8.40 26.83 -2.29
C SER A 342 -9.27 27.02 -1.04
N MET A 343 -10.18 27.99 -1.03
CA MET A 343 -11.15 28.17 0.05
C MET A 343 -12.14 27.00 0.12
N GLY A 344 -12.62 26.51 -1.04
CA GLY A 344 -13.50 25.33 -1.10
C GLY A 344 -12.82 24.06 -0.56
N VAL A 345 -11.56 23.85 -0.90
CA VAL A 345 -10.75 22.74 -0.35
C VAL A 345 -10.52 22.92 1.15
N PHE A 346 -10.10 24.11 1.59
CA PHE A 346 -9.80 24.41 3.00
C PHE A 346 -11.03 24.25 3.92
N VAL A 347 -12.21 24.66 3.47
CA VAL A 347 -13.47 24.51 4.23
C VAL A 347 -13.97 23.06 4.16
N GLY A 348 -13.62 22.32 3.10
CA GLY A 348 -14.00 20.92 2.90
C GLY A 348 -13.19 19.95 3.76
N ILE A 349 -11.95 20.29 4.13
CA ILE A 349 -11.11 19.47 5.03
C ILE A 349 -11.58 19.66 6.48
#